data_a01ae26a03c2ac12174af0c2a575fc79
#
_entry.id   a01ae26a03c2ac12174af0c2a575fc79
#
_cell.length_a   1.000
_cell.length_b   1.000
_cell.length_c   1.000
_cell.angle_alpha   90.00
_cell.angle_beta   90.00
_cell.angle_gamma   90.00
#
_symmetry.space_group_name_H-M   'P 1'
#
loop_
_entity.id
_entity.type
_entity.pdbx_description
1 polymer ?
#
loop_
_entity_poly.entity_id
_entity_poly.type
_entity_poly.pdbx_seq_one_letter_code
_entity_poly.pdbx_strand_id
1 'polypeptide(L)'
;MTYEDRSSKVFVEMTRIPTNLPRPTDGELEILTVLWSRGPSTVREVHETIVRRKPAQYTTILKLLQIMDEKGLVRRNSKQRAHIYEPTQPREWTQRQLAGDLLDRAFNGSARGLVLGALSARKASRQELADIRKLLDDYEKGYPGKDKS
;
A
#
# COMPACT_ATOMS: atom_id res chain seq x y z
N MET A 1 -9.26 -18.56 16.68
CA MET A 1 -9.96 -18.05 16.14
C MET A 1 -9.62 -16.80 15.65
N THR A 2 -9.07 -16.15 16.17
CA THR A 2 -8.81 -14.85 15.79
C THR A 2 -7.95 -14.67 14.59
N TYR A 3 -7.15 -15.66 14.25
CA TYR A 3 -6.28 -15.49 13.11
C TYR A 3 -7.05 -15.37 11.81
N GLU A 4 -8.06 -16.17 11.63
CA GLU A 4 -8.81 -16.07 10.46
C GLU A 4 -9.57 -14.83 10.45
N ASP A 5 -10.03 -14.38 11.59
CA ASP A 5 -10.75 -13.16 11.69
C ASP A 5 -9.93 -12.00 11.27
N ARG A 6 -8.63 -12.05 11.52
CA ARG A 6 -7.76 -10.98 11.17
C ARG A 6 -7.67 -10.78 9.67
N SER A 7 -7.50 -11.84 8.91
CA SER A 7 -7.45 -11.75 7.47
C SER A 7 -8.78 -11.28 6.91
N SER A 8 -9.86 -11.84 7.41
CA SER A 8 -11.17 -11.43 6.94
C SER A 8 -11.46 -10.00 7.24
N LYS A 9 -11.03 -9.55 8.40
CA LYS A 9 -11.26 -8.20 8.80
C LYS A 9 -10.55 -7.22 7.90
N VAL A 10 -9.30 -7.49 7.57
CA VAL A 10 -8.55 -6.63 6.68
C VAL A 10 -9.23 -6.57 5.32
N PHE A 11 -9.64 -7.72 4.81
CA PHE A 11 -10.28 -7.77 3.51
C PHE A 11 -11.58 -6.99 3.51
N VAL A 12 -12.40 -7.14 4.54
CA VAL A 12 -13.65 -6.42 4.64
C VAL A 12 -13.42 -4.92 4.73
N GLU A 13 -12.45 -4.51 5.50
CA GLU A 13 -12.14 -3.10 5.62
C GLU A 13 -11.70 -2.51 4.30
N MET A 14 -10.93 -3.26 3.54
CA MET A 14 -10.49 -2.78 2.24
C MET A 14 -11.67 -2.57 1.30
N THR A 15 -12.69 -3.39 1.39
CA THR A 15 -13.83 -3.25 0.52
C THR A 15 -14.79 -2.16 0.98
N ARG A 16 -14.72 -1.77 2.25
CA ARG A 16 -15.57 -0.71 2.74
C ARG A 16 -15.04 0.67 2.48
N ILE A 17 -13.76 0.79 2.22
CA ILE A 17 -13.12 2.07 2.05
C ILE A 17 -13.46 2.66 0.69
N PRO A 18 -13.75 3.95 0.61
CA PRO A 18 -14.06 4.56 -0.68
C PRO A 18 -12.94 4.33 -1.67
N THR A 19 -13.30 4.14 -2.93
CA THR A 19 -12.33 3.82 -3.94
C THR A 19 -11.98 5.00 -4.83
N ASN A 20 -12.44 6.18 -4.47
CA ASN A 20 -12.21 7.34 -5.32
C ASN A 20 -10.95 8.13 -5.00
N LEU A 21 -10.11 7.64 -4.10
CA LEU A 21 -8.84 8.30 -3.85
C LEU A 21 -7.94 8.15 -5.06
N PRO A 22 -7.21 9.20 -5.44
CA PRO A 22 -6.29 9.07 -6.56
C PRO A 22 -5.14 8.12 -6.23
N ARG A 23 -4.60 7.50 -7.26
CA ARG A 23 -3.41 6.68 -7.06
C ARG A 23 -2.25 7.59 -6.71
N PRO A 24 -1.41 7.19 -5.78
CA PRO A 24 -0.22 8.00 -5.50
C PRO A 24 0.75 7.98 -6.66
N THR A 25 1.42 9.10 -6.85
CA THR A 25 2.55 9.16 -7.79
C THR A 25 3.72 8.41 -7.15
N ASP A 26 4.78 8.20 -7.92
CA ASP A 26 5.94 7.50 -7.41
C ASP A 26 6.52 8.18 -6.17
N GLY A 27 6.65 9.49 -6.21
CA GLY A 27 7.17 10.23 -5.05
C GLY A 27 6.25 10.15 -3.86
N GLU A 28 4.95 10.22 -4.11
CA GLU A 28 3.98 10.12 -3.04
C GLU A 28 3.98 8.72 -2.43
N LEU A 29 4.12 7.69 -3.26
CA LEU A 29 4.16 6.33 -2.77
C LEU A 29 5.40 6.11 -1.90
N GLU A 30 6.51 6.71 -2.26
CA GLU A 30 7.71 6.62 -1.47
C GLU A 30 7.49 7.22 -0.08
N ILE A 31 6.82 8.35 0.00
CA ILE A 31 6.50 8.96 1.27
C ILE A 31 5.54 8.11 2.07
N LEU A 32 4.51 7.57 1.41
CA LEU A 32 3.58 6.68 2.10
C LEU A 32 4.30 5.47 2.68
N THR A 33 5.26 4.92 1.93
CA THR A 33 6.02 3.77 2.40
C THR A 33 6.76 4.10 3.70
N VAL A 34 7.33 5.31 3.78
CA VAL A 34 7.98 5.75 5.00
C VAL A 34 6.98 5.84 6.14
N LEU A 35 5.83 6.45 5.88
CA LEU A 35 4.82 6.65 6.91
C LEU A 35 4.24 5.32 7.39
N TRP A 36 4.03 4.38 6.49
CA TRP A 36 3.53 3.07 6.90
C TRP A 36 4.55 2.31 7.74
N SER A 37 5.84 2.47 7.43
CA SER A 37 6.87 1.73 8.15
C SER A 37 7.21 2.36 9.48
N ARG A 38 7.28 3.69 9.51
CA ARG A 38 7.75 4.36 10.70
C ARG A 38 6.61 4.89 11.57
N GLY A 39 5.41 5.08 11.00
CA GLY A 39 4.29 5.66 11.71
C GLY A 39 4.18 7.16 11.45
N PRO A 40 3.23 7.82 12.09
CA PRO A 40 3.05 9.26 11.90
C PRO A 40 4.36 10.01 12.10
N SER A 41 4.66 10.94 11.21
CA SER A 41 5.97 11.58 11.16
C SER A 41 5.87 13.03 10.75
N THR A 42 6.86 13.81 11.14
CA THR A 42 7.01 15.19 10.67
C THR A 42 7.66 15.18 9.30
N VAL A 43 7.62 16.33 8.63
CA VAL A 43 8.30 16.48 7.34
C VAL A 43 9.79 16.17 7.49
N ARG A 44 10.39 16.66 8.57
CA ARG A 44 11.81 16.43 8.82
C ARG A 44 12.11 14.94 8.93
N GLU A 45 11.30 14.21 9.67
CA GLU A 45 11.52 12.79 9.85
C GLU A 45 11.39 12.02 8.56
N VAL A 46 10.42 12.39 7.74
CA VAL A 46 10.26 11.76 6.43
C VAL A 46 11.47 12.06 5.57
N HIS A 47 11.88 13.32 5.52
CA HIS A 47 13.02 13.72 4.72
C HIS A 47 14.28 12.98 5.15
N GLU A 48 14.55 12.93 6.46
CA GLU A 48 15.72 12.26 6.97
C GLU A 48 15.75 10.77 6.60
N THR A 49 14.59 10.16 6.60
CA THR A 49 14.48 8.75 6.23
C THR A 49 14.79 8.55 4.75
N ILE A 50 14.25 9.42 3.92
CA ILE A 50 14.42 9.27 2.47
C ILE A 50 15.87 9.56 2.05
N VAL A 51 16.50 10.59 2.63
CA VAL A 51 17.86 10.94 2.20
C VAL A 51 18.87 9.87 2.55
N ARG A 52 18.56 8.94 3.43
CA ARG A 52 19.46 7.83 3.70
C ARG A 52 19.61 6.92 2.49
N ARG A 53 18.65 6.94 1.58
CA ARG A 53 18.68 6.08 0.42
C ARG A 53 18.97 6.81 -0.87
N LYS A 54 18.54 8.05 -0.99
CA LYS A 54 18.76 8.81 -2.20
C LYS A 54 18.66 10.30 -1.90
N PRO A 55 19.27 11.14 -2.74
CA PRO A 55 19.16 12.59 -2.55
C PRO A 55 17.72 13.05 -2.63
N ALA A 56 17.34 13.96 -1.77
CA ALA A 56 16.02 14.55 -1.79
C ALA A 56 16.07 15.87 -1.06
N GLN A 57 15.34 16.85 -1.56
CA GLN A 57 15.29 18.15 -0.94
C GLN A 57 14.15 18.24 0.03
N TYR A 58 14.39 18.91 1.15
CA TYR A 58 13.37 19.09 2.16
C TYR A 58 12.13 19.76 1.59
N THR A 59 12.32 20.79 0.78
CA THR A 59 11.18 21.53 0.22
C THR A 59 10.35 20.66 -0.71
N THR A 60 10.97 19.73 -1.41
CA THR A 60 10.22 18.80 -2.26
C THR A 60 9.34 17.88 -1.42
N ILE A 61 9.89 17.35 -0.33
CA ILE A 61 9.12 16.48 0.56
C ILE A 61 7.96 17.26 1.20
N LEU A 62 8.24 18.47 1.63
CA LEU A 62 7.20 19.32 2.23
C LEU A 62 6.06 19.54 1.23
N LYS A 63 6.41 19.90 0.00
CA LYS A 63 5.41 20.18 -1.01
C LYS A 63 4.59 18.93 -1.33
N LEU A 64 5.25 17.78 -1.44
CA LEU A 64 4.53 16.54 -1.71
C LEU A 64 3.56 16.22 -0.58
N LEU A 65 3.98 16.37 0.65
CA LEU A 65 3.08 16.10 1.78
C LEU A 65 1.89 17.03 1.78
N GLN A 66 2.10 18.29 1.42
CA GLN A 66 0.99 19.23 1.33
C GLN A 66 0.01 18.83 0.24
N ILE A 67 0.52 18.41 -0.91
CA ILE A 67 -0.32 17.94 -2.01
C ILE A 67 -1.07 16.67 -1.60
N MET A 68 -0.39 15.76 -0.92
CA MET A 68 -1.00 14.51 -0.47
C MET A 68 -2.12 14.76 0.54
N ASP A 69 -1.94 15.77 1.38
CA ASP A 69 -2.98 16.16 2.32
C ASP A 69 -4.21 16.66 1.56
N GLU A 70 -4.01 17.47 0.54
CA GLU A 70 -5.10 17.96 -0.29
C GLU A 70 -5.80 16.83 -1.04
N LYS A 71 -5.05 15.84 -1.49
CA LYS A 71 -5.62 14.71 -2.20
C LYS A 71 -6.32 13.71 -1.30
N GLY A 72 -6.12 13.81 0.01
CA GLY A 72 -6.69 12.85 0.94
C GLY A 72 -5.85 11.61 1.17
N LEU A 73 -4.61 11.59 0.70
CA LEU A 73 -3.72 10.45 0.88
C LEU A 73 -3.10 10.41 2.28
N VAL A 74 -2.91 11.58 2.86
CA VAL A 74 -2.45 11.69 4.25
C VAL A 74 -3.33 12.71 4.95
N ARG A 75 -3.28 12.71 6.29
CA ARG A 75 -3.92 13.77 7.04
C ARG A 75 -2.87 14.37 7.97
N ARG A 76 -3.04 15.65 8.21
CA ARG A 76 -2.11 16.41 8.99
C ARG A 76 -2.69 16.66 10.37
N ASN A 77 -1.91 16.38 11.38
CA ASN A 77 -2.28 16.66 12.74
C ASN A 77 -1.46 17.85 13.21
N SER A 78 -2.13 18.95 13.50
CA SER A 78 -1.47 20.18 13.88
C SER A 78 -1.49 20.44 15.36
N LYS A 79 -1.81 19.46 16.17
CA LYS A 79 -1.90 19.67 17.61
C LYS A 79 -0.56 19.96 18.24
N GLN A 80 0.53 19.56 17.60
CA GLN A 80 1.86 19.80 18.10
C GLN A 80 2.49 20.94 17.32
N ARG A 81 3.62 21.44 17.80
CA ARG A 81 4.34 22.48 17.12
C ARG A 81 4.64 22.12 15.69
N ALA A 82 5.21 20.95 15.48
CA ALA A 82 5.48 20.47 14.15
C ALA A 82 4.26 19.68 13.69
N HIS A 83 3.90 19.85 12.44
CA HIS A 83 2.78 19.09 11.88
C HIS A 83 3.20 17.64 11.71
N ILE A 84 2.33 16.75 12.13
CA ILE A 84 2.54 15.31 12.00
C ILE A 84 1.63 14.82 10.89
N TYR A 85 2.20 14.06 9.97
CA TYR A 85 1.44 13.49 8.87
C TYR A 85 1.27 11.99 9.05
N GLU A 86 0.12 11.47 8.70
CA GLU A 86 -0.12 10.03 8.74
C GLU A 86 -0.96 9.62 7.55
N PRO A 87 -0.81 8.40 7.06
CA PRO A 87 -1.61 7.96 5.91
C PRO A 87 -3.07 7.84 6.30
N THR A 88 -3.96 8.13 5.37
CA THR A 88 -5.39 7.96 5.61
C THR A 88 -5.82 6.52 5.41
N GLN A 89 -5.04 5.73 4.68
CA GLN A 89 -5.40 4.34 4.38
C GLN A 89 -4.26 3.42 4.76
N PRO A 90 -4.54 2.19 5.13
CA PRO A 90 -3.48 1.24 5.43
C PRO A 90 -2.75 0.84 4.16
N ARG A 91 -1.54 0.34 4.35
CA ARG A 91 -0.69 -0.09 3.23
C ARG A 91 -1.43 -1.03 2.29
N GLU A 92 -2.16 -1.98 2.85
CA GLU A 92 -2.84 -3.00 2.06
C GLU A 92 -3.89 -2.41 1.12
N TRP A 93 -4.55 -1.36 1.57
CA TRP A 93 -5.55 -0.71 0.74
C TRP A 93 -4.91 -0.12 -0.51
N THR A 94 -3.80 0.58 -0.33
CA THR A 94 -3.11 1.19 -1.46
C THR A 94 -2.49 0.13 -2.36
N GLN A 95 -1.92 -0.92 -1.76
CA GLN A 95 -1.39 -2.02 -2.55
C GLN A 95 -2.45 -2.65 -3.42
N ARG A 96 -3.64 -2.83 -2.88
CA ARG A 96 -4.76 -3.37 -3.64
C ARG A 96 -5.14 -2.45 -4.79
N GLN A 97 -5.17 -1.15 -4.53
CA GLN A 97 -5.50 -0.17 -5.56
C GLN A 97 -4.49 -0.25 -6.71
N LEU A 98 -3.20 -0.28 -6.37
CA LEU A 98 -2.15 -0.32 -7.38
C LEU A 98 -2.16 -1.64 -8.15
N ALA A 99 -2.36 -2.74 -7.45
CA ALA A 99 -2.41 -4.05 -8.10
C ALA A 99 -3.59 -4.13 -9.05
N GLY A 100 -4.75 -3.62 -8.63
CA GLY A 100 -5.93 -3.61 -9.48
C GLY A 100 -5.73 -2.78 -10.74
N ASP A 101 -5.11 -1.63 -10.58
CA ASP A 101 -4.83 -0.77 -11.71
C ASP A 101 -3.88 -1.47 -12.69
N LEU A 102 -2.83 -2.07 -12.17
CA LEU A 102 -1.85 -2.76 -13.01
C LEU A 102 -2.49 -3.96 -13.70
N LEU A 103 -3.31 -4.69 -12.97
CA LEU A 103 -4.02 -5.83 -13.50
C LEU A 103 -4.83 -5.45 -14.73
N ASP A 104 -5.57 -4.33 -14.63
CA ASP A 104 -6.41 -3.89 -15.73
C ASP A 104 -5.61 -3.29 -16.88
N ARG A 105 -4.61 -2.51 -16.58
CA ARG A 105 -3.90 -1.75 -17.61
C ARG A 105 -2.81 -2.53 -18.31
N ALA A 106 -2.13 -3.40 -17.59
CA ALA A 106 -0.98 -4.09 -18.17
C ALA A 106 -1.20 -5.59 -18.37
N PHE A 107 -2.14 -6.18 -17.66
CA PHE A 107 -2.33 -7.63 -17.70
C PHE A 107 -3.72 -8.05 -18.16
N ASN A 108 -4.45 -7.12 -18.71
CA ASN A 108 -5.74 -7.42 -19.32
C ASN A 108 -6.67 -8.20 -18.40
N GLY A 109 -6.61 -7.89 -17.09
CA GLY A 109 -7.45 -8.55 -16.11
C GLY A 109 -6.97 -9.92 -15.66
N SER A 110 -5.81 -10.35 -16.12
CA SER A 110 -5.31 -11.70 -15.81
C SER A 110 -4.47 -11.72 -14.54
N ALA A 111 -5.06 -12.24 -13.46
CA ALA A 111 -4.31 -12.41 -12.21
C ALA A 111 -3.14 -13.38 -12.41
N ARG A 112 -3.36 -14.43 -13.22
CA ARG A 112 -2.30 -15.36 -13.52
C ARG A 112 -1.13 -14.65 -14.20
N GLY A 113 -1.44 -13.77 -15.15
CA GLY A 113 -0.41 -13.01 -15.84
C GLY A 113 0.38 -12.11 -14.90
N LEU A 114 -0.33 -11.47 -13.97
CA LEU A 114 0.33 -10.60 -13.00
C LEU A 114 1.28 -11.40 -12.10
N VAL A 115 0.83 -12.55 -11.61
CA VAL A 115 1.66 -13.39 -10.76
C VAL A 115 2.88 -13.88 -11.53
N LEU A 116 2.68 -14.32 -12.78
CA LEU A 116 3.79 -14.77 -13.61
C LEU A 116 4.79 -13.63 -13.80
N GLY A 117 4.29 -12.44 -14.09
CA GLY A 117 5.17 -11.28 -14.25
C GLY A 117 5.97 -10.99 -13.00
N ALA A 118 5.31 -11.05 -11.85
CA ALA A 118 5.99 -10.78 -10.58
C ALA A 118 7.09 -11.80 -10.31
N LEU A 119 6.81 -13.08 -10.52
CA LEU A 119 7.79 -14.12 -10.27
C LEU A 119 8.93 -14.09 -11.28
N SER A 120 8.66 -13.60 -12.49
CA SER A 120 9.70 -13.48 -13.52
C SER A 120 10.58 -12.26 -13.29
N ALA A 121 10.02 -11.20 -12.69
CA ALA A 121 10.75 -9.97 -12.51
C ALA A 121 11.80 -10.06 -11.40
N ARG A 122 11.49 -10.83 -10.36
CA ARG A 122 12.40 -10.97 -9.22
C ARG A 122 12.35 -12.39 -8.73
N LYS A 123 13.50 -12.91 -8.35
CA LYS A 123 13.58 -14.26 -7.83
C LYS A 123 12.91 -14.32 -6.45
N ALA A 124 12.01 -15.26 -6.27
CA ALA A 124 11.36 -15.48 -4.99
C ALA A 124 12.09 -16.58 -4.24
N SER A 125 12.18 -16.42 -2.91
CA SER A 125 12.80 -17.43 -2.08
C SER A 125 11.85 -18.61 -1.91
N ARG A 126 12.39 -19.73 -1.42
CA ARG A 126 11.56 -20.90 -1.13
C ARG A 126 10.49 -20.55 -0.11
N GLN A 127 10.85 -19.76 0.88
CA GLN A 127 9.90 -19.37 1.90
C GLN A 127 8.78 -18.53 1.29
N GLU A 128 9.13 -17.59 0.45
CA GLU A 128 8.12 -16.75 -0.18
C GLU A 128 7.20 -17.57 -1.06
N LEU A 129 7.74 -18.54 -1.80
CA LEU A 129 6.90 -19.40 -2.62
C LEU A 129 5.95 -20.24 -1.77
N ALA A 130 6.42 -20.72 -0.62
CA ALA A 130 5.57 -21.46 0.30
C ALA A 130 4.45 -20.57 0.83
N ASP A 131 4.79 -19.33 1.14
CA ASP A 131 3.79 -18.38 1.63
C ASP A 131 2.73 -18.09 0.55
N ILE A 132 3.17 -17.98 -0.70
CA ILE A 132 2.24 -17.76 -1.80
C ILE A 132 1.31 -18.96 -1.99
N ARG A 133 1.85 -20.18 -1.88
CA ARG A 133 1.00 -21.36 -1.99
C ARG A 133 -0.05 -21.40 -0.90
N LYS A 134 0.35 -21.05 0.32
CA LYS A 134 -0.60 -21.02 1.43
C LYS A 134 -1.65 -19.95 1.18
N LEU A 135 -1.24 -18.81 0.66
CA LEU A 135 -2.17 -17.73 0.35
C LEU A 135 -3.22 -18.21 -0.65
N LEU A 136 -2.81 -18.94 -1.67
CA LEU A 136 -3.76 -19.47 -2.65
C LEU A 136 -4.72 -20.46 -2.03
N ASP A 137 -4.21 -21.35 -1.18
CA ASP A 137 -5.07 -22.31 -0.51
C ASP A 137 -6.09 -21.61 0.37
N ASP A 138 -5.66 -20.62 1.12
CA ASP A 138 -6.55 -19.90 2.00
C ASP A 138 -7.60 -19.14 1.20
N TYR A 139 -7.21 -18.58 0.08
CA TYR A 139 -8.12 -17.86 -0.77
C TYR A 139 -9.22 -18.78 -1.31
N GLU A 140 -8.83 -19.97 -1.74
CA GLU A 140 -9.81 -20.91 -2.27
C GLU A 140 -10.79 -21.38 -1.21
N LYS A 141 -10.35 -21.43 0.03
CA LYS A 141 -11.21 -21.92 1.09
C LYS A 141 -12.16 -20.92 1.66
N GLY A 142 -11.76 -19.68 1.72
CA GLY A 142 -12.49 -18.81 2.57
C GLY A 142 -12.86 -17.45 2.09
N TYR A 143 -12.31 -17.00 1.01
CA TYR A 143 -12.59 -15.62 0.62
C TYR A 143 -13.92 -15.51 -0.06
N PRO A 144 -14.60 -14.39 0.16
CA PRO A 144 -15.88 -14.15 -0.49
C PRO A 144 -15.74 -14.16 -2.00
N GLY A 145 -16.72 -14.66 -2.66
CA GLY A 145 -16.74 -14.64 -4.10
C GLY A 145 -16.15 -15.84 -4.78
N LYS A 146 -15.45 -16.67 -4.03
CA LYS A 146 -14.81 -17.77 -4.66
C LYS A 146 -15.78 -18.86 -5.08
N ASP A 147 -16.90 -18.87 -4.47
CA ASP A 147 -17.82 -19.95 -4.69
C ASP A 147 -18.64 -19.79 -5.91
N LYS A 148 -18.47 -18.77 -6.64
CA LYS A 148 -19.30 -18.54 -7.72
C LYS A 148 -19.01 -19.35 -8.90
N SER A 149 -18.03 -20.04 -8.98
CA SER A 149 -17.67 -20.77 -10.18
C SER A 149 -18.52 -21.97 -10.44
#